data_23534b93e3a33b0f2333aeceb028959c
#
_entry.id   23534b93e3a33b0f2333aeceb028959c
#
_cell.length_a   1.000
_cell.length_b   1.000
_cell.length_c   1.000
_cell.angle_alpha   90.00
_cell.angle_beta   90.00
_cell.angle_gamma   90.00
#
_symmetry.space_group_name_H-M   'P 1'
#
loop_
_entity.id
_entity.type
_entity.pdbx_description
1 polymer ?
#
loop_
_entity_poly.entity_id
_entity_poly.type
_entity_poly.pdbx_seq_one_letter_code
_entity_poly.pdbx_strand_id
1 'polypeptide(L)'
;MIQGIFYARFFPKEGPHIVAQSPPGCITTPPPGSGATAAMKPPLIDWEVMQEYIVPRKAFFNRYMTVQDPEGKYAVLGFPVLIPHQKYQRNEFIFNFGLVLDADADLAQYEPVVRRLAVTFKEMEKQNEYLSQEGSGGGSGAAGMRERRPIESLLEIVKEDLNNYGECMIPVDDANTINMKLFPHHASPPQVRGWHVPVAKMKFAEIVDQTWDLTMQKVVAHIDGVNDVRRIAWLADVSLDLATLALRHLLYYDTVLLLDMFFFGSCYAPRPGIHDFVADRDGIVDECAAYVCIHARQRVSNFMLIKLMTSFCVGKSVMEWLRTHQEAGFDVLRYVDVRRLVQFGVIKGCLYRVHKYVVSKQYLAGLATGQARPRAGGGGGGDALQVYTDGCHSFDQIITEKNLTDGEIMEKLKALPVPSGDLTVFYR
;
A
#
# COMPACT_ATOMS: atom_id res chain seq x y z
N MET A 1 -13.63 10.28 2.97
CA MET A 1 -14.89 9.96 3.68
C MET A 1 -16.06 10.15 2.72
N ILE A 2 -17.13 9.33 2.80
CA ILE A 2 -18.30 9.48 1.94
C ILE A 2 -19.12 10.67 2.44
N GLN A 3 -19.17 11.75 1.67
CA GLN A 3 -19.92 12.97 2.01
C GLN A 3 -21.39 12.81 1.67
N GLY A 4 -21.71 12.12 0.58
CA GLY A 4 -23.07 11.82 0.15
C GLY A 4 -23.15 10.55 -0.66
N ILE A 5 -24.34 9.95 -0.67
CA ILE A 5 -24.69 8.82 -1.51
C ILE A 5 -26.05 9.08 -2.15
N PHE A 6 -26.22 8.72 -3.39
CA PHE A 6 -27.48 8.95 -4.09
C PHE A 6 -27.83 7.84 -5.08
N TYR A 7 -29.11 7.74 -5.39
CA TYR A 7 -29.69 6.92 -6.43
C TYR A 7 -30.34 7.82 -7.49
N ALA A 8 -29.82 7.79 -8.69
CA ALA A 8 -30.35 8.50 -9.86
C ALA A 8 -30.98 7.51 -10.84
N ARG A 9 -32.11 7.88 -11.44
CA ARG A 9 -32.83 7.10 -12.44
C ARG A 9 -33.17 7.96 -13.65
N PHE A 10 -33.15 7.37 -14.83
CA PHE A 10 -33.64 8.02 -16.04
C PHE A 10 -35.09 7.73 -16.26
N PHE A 11 -35.90 8.79 -16.33
CA PHE A 11 -37.33 8.71 -16.69
C PHE A 11 -37.49 9.14 -18.15
N PRO A 12 -38.19 8.33 -18.98
CA PRO A 12 -38.31 8.60 -20.41
C PRO A 12 -39.00 9.93 -20.80
N LYS A 13 -39.79 10.53 -19.90
CA LYS A 13 -40.49 11.79 -20.12
C LYS A 13 -39.79 12.98 -19.50
N GLU A 14 -39.14 12.77 -18.38
CA GLU A 14 -38.60 13.83 -17.49
C GLU A 14 -37.07 13.91 -17.53
N GLY A 15 -36.41 12.85 -18.03
CA GLY A 15 -34.95 12.78 -18.07
C GLY A 15 -34.34 12.16 -16.81
N PRO A 16 -33.07 12.45 -16.50
CA PRO A 16 -32.40 11.95 -15.32
C PRO A 16 -32.84 12.70 -14.04
N HIS A 17 -33.29 11.96 -13.02
CA HIS A 17 -33.68 12.51 -11.72
C HIS A 17 -33.05 11.73 -10.57
N ILE A 18 -32.82 12.42 -9.46
CA ILE A 18 -32.43 11.80 -8.19
C ILE A 18 -33.70 11.33 -7.50
N VAL A 19 -33.77 10.03 -7.25
CA VAL A 19 -34.90 9.39 -6.58
C VAL A 19 -34.68 9.35 -5.07
N ALA A 20 -33.45 9.04 -4.64
CA ALA A 20 -33.09 8.97 -3.23
C ALA A 20 -31.67 9.53 -3.00
N GLN A 21 -31.44 10.14 -1.85
CA GLN A 21 -30.14 10.71 -1.47
C GLN A 21 -29.95 10.70 0.06
N SER A 22 -28.72 10.54 0.48
CA SER A 22 -28.32 10.65 1.90
C SER A 22 -26.98 11.40 2.03
N PRO A 23 -26.90 12.48 2.85
CA PRO A 23 -27.97 13.12 3.63
C PRO A 23 -29.07 13.75 2.75
N PRO A 24 -30.26 13.97 3.31
CA PRO A 24 -31.32 14.67 2.58
C PRO A 24 -30.86 16.06 2.12
N GLY A 25 -31.09 16.40 0.84
CA GLY A 25 -30.68 17.68 0.28
C GLY A 25 -29.20 17.79 -0.10
N CYS A 26 -28.44 16.69 -0.08
CA CYS A 26 -27.01 16.74 -0.40
C CYS A 26 -26.73 17.03 -1.88
N ILE A 27 -27.69 16.77 -2.77
CA ILE A 27 -27.55 17.03 -4.21
C ILE A 27 -28.70 17.88 -4.73
N THR A 28 -29.94 17.47 -4.52
CA THR A 28 -31.12 18.23 -4.92
C THR A 28 -31.90 18.66 -3.69
N THR A 29 -32.29 19.93 -3.63
CA THR A 29 -33.12 20.42 -2.55
C THR A 29 -34.52 19.78 -2.63
N PRO A 30 -35.05 19.24 -1.52
CA PRO A 30 -36.41 18.69 -1.51
C PRO A 30 -37.43 19.77 -1.85
N PRO A 31 -38.58 19.41 -2.50
CA PRO A 31 -39.61 20.38 -2.87
C PRO A 31 -40.15 21.09 -1.64
N PRO A 32 -40.49 22.39 -1.74
CA PRO A 32 -41.05 23.17 -0.64
C PRO A 32 -42.37 22.57 -0.17
N GLY A 33 -42.37 21.99 1.04
CA GLY A 33 -43.54 21.32 1.62
C GLY A 33 -43.25 20.00 2.35
N SER A 34 -42.11 19.37 2.18
CA SER A 34 -41.70 18.23 2.97
C SER A 34 -41.09 18.73 4.26
N GLY A 35 -41.83 18.74 5.37
CA GLY A 35 -41.57 19.15 6.76
C GLY A 35 -40.15 19.29 7.34
N ALA A 36 -39.14 19.48 6.55
CA ALA A 36 -37.71 19.64 6.96
C ALA A 36 -37.40 21.14 7.16
N THR A 37 -37.73 21.68 8.32
CA THR A 37 -37.35 23.03 8.77
C THR A 37 -35.98 23.12 9.43
N ALA A 38 -35.06 22.23 9.14
CA ALA A 38 -33.65 22.36 9.55
C ALA A 38 -32.92 23.25 8.55
N ALA A 39 -32.04 24.12 9.01
CA ALA A 39 -31.18 24.97 8.18
C ALA A 39 -30.45 24.11 7.13
N MET A 40 -30.97 24.10 5.91
CA MET A 40 -30.43 23.24 4.83
C MET A 40 -29.05 23.74 4.45
N LYS A 41 -28.10 22.84 4.54
CA LYS A 41 -26.76 23.06 3.96
C LYS A 41 -26.91 23.19 2.43
N PRO A 42 -26.10 24.02 1.77
CA PRO A 42 -26.09 24.09 0.32
C PRO A 42 -25.81 22.69 -0.26
N PRO A 43 -26.34 22.37 -1.45
CA PRO A 43 -26.05 21.10 -2.11
C PRO A 43 -24.54 20.96 -2.34
N LEU A 44 -24.03 19.72 -2.21
CA LEU A 44 -22.60 19.44 -2.36
C LEU A 44 -22.15 19.60 -3.81
N ILE A 45 -23.03 19.32 -4.76
CA ILE A 45 -22.76 19.35 -6.21
C ILE A 45 -23.92 20.01 -6.95
N ASP A 46 -23.61 20.65 -8.08
CA ASP A 46 -24.62 21.18 -9.00
C ASP A 46 -25.18 20.07 -9.90
N TRP A 47 -26.42 19.64 -9.61
CA TRP A 47 -27.08 18.61 -10.35
C TRP A 47 -27.33 18.97 -11.82
N GLU A 48 -27.71 20.23 -12.09
CA GLU A 48 -28.03 20.65 -13.46
C GLU A 48 -26.84 20.53 -14.41
N VAL A 49 -25.65 20.81 -13.90
CA VAL A 49 -24.40 20.68 -14.66
C VAL A 49 -23.95 19.22 -14.78
N MET A 50 -24.14 18.43 -13.71
CA MET A 50 -23.54 17.10 -13.61
C MET A 50 -24.43 15.95 -14.12
N GLN A 51 -25.74 16.17 -14.27
CA GLN A 51 -26.71 15.10 -14.63
C GLN A 51 -26.39 14.33 -15.89
N GLU A 52 -25.86 15.00 -16.94
CA GLU A 52 -25.51 14.35 -18.22
C GLU A 52 -24.33 13.39 -18.09
N TYR A 53 -23.47 13.64 -17.11
CA TYR A 53 -22.31 12.79 -16.83
C TYR A 53 -22.69 11.68 -15.86
N ILE A 54 -23.57 11.92 -14.91
CA ILE A 54 -24.02 10.93 -13.92
C ILE A 54 -24.90 9.85 -14.57
N VAL A 55 -25.74 10.24 -15.54
CA VAL A 55 -26.53 9.30 -16.35
C VAL A 55 -26.06 9.44 -17.81
N PRO A 56 -24.92 8.84 -18.16
CA PRO A 56 -24.26 9.07 -19.43
C PRO A 56 -24.94 8.35 -20.61
N ARG A 57 -24.42 8.57 -21.81
CA ARG A 57 -24.87 7.86 -23.04
C ARG A 57 -24.52 6.36 -22.98
N LYS A 58 -25.20 5.55 -23.78
CA LYS A 58 -25.10 4.06 -23.81
C LYS A 58 -23.68 3.49 -23.84
N ALA A 59 -22.74 4.17 -24.49
CA ALA A 59 -21.35 3.71 -24.59
C ALA A 59 -20.61 3.63 -23.25
N PHE A 60 -21.11 4.31 -22.21
CA PHE A 60 -20.46 4.43 -20.90
C PHE A 60 -21.11 3.57 -19.82
N PHE A 61 -22.16 2.81 -20.11
CA PHE A 61 -22.77 1.91 -19.13
C PHE A 61 -21.88 0.73 -18.75
N ASN A 62 -22.07 0.25 -17.53
CA ASN A 62 -21.31 -0.84 -16.90
C ASN A 62 -19.79 -0.53 -16.79
N ARG A 63 -19.44 0.73 -16.64
CA ARG A 63 -18.07 1.22 -16.41
C ARG A 63 -18.06 2.17 -15.23
N TYR A 64 -16.93 2.28 -14.56
CA TYR A 64 -16.74 3.32 -13.56
C TYR A 64 -16.78 4.70 -14.21
N MET A 65 -17.42 5.60 -13.53
CA MET A 65 -17.56 6.99 -13.92
C MET A 65 -17.09 7.86 -12.75
N THR A 66 -16.14 8.73 -13.04
CA THR A 66 -15.67 9.73 -12.09
C THR A 66 -15.88 11.09 -12.69
N VAL A 67 -16.60 11.96 -12.00
CA VAL A 67 -16.84 13.35 -12.40
C VAL A 67 -16.46 14.26 -11.24
N GLN A 68 -15.63 15.25 -11.51
CA GLN A 68 -15.30 16.27 -10.53
C GLN A 68 -16.28 17.42 -10.63
N ASP A 69 -16.63 17.97 -9.46
CA ASP A 69 -17.42 19.19 -9.37
C ASP A 69 -16.66 20.37 -9.99
N PRO A 70 -17.32 21.31 -10.69
CA PRO A 70 -16.69 22.49 -11.27
C PRO A 70 -15.89 23.34 -10.27
N GLU A 71 -16.27 23.36 -9.01
CA GLU A 71 -15.53 24.04 -7.95
C GLU A 71 -14.31 23.25 -7.45
N GLY A 72 -14.14 22.00 -7.87
CA GLY A 72 -13.02 21.15 -7.50
C GLY A 72 -13.00 20.67 -6.04
N LYS A 73 -14.13 20.80 -5.32
CA LYS A 73 -14.24 20.38 -3.91
C LYS A 73 -14.60 18.90 -3.77
N TYR A 74 -15.46 18.41 -4.65
CA TYR A 74 -16.02 17.06 -4.57
C TYR A 74 -15.82 16.30 -5.86
N ALA A 75 -15.71 14.97 -5.74
CA ALA A 75 -15.73 14.03 -6.85
C ALA A 75 -16.90 13.07 -6.70
N VAL A 76 -17.62 12.84 -7.79
CA VAL A 76 -18.70 11.85 -7.86
C VAL A 76 -18.16 10.58 -8.51
N LEU A 77 -18.23 9.47 -7.80
CA LEU A 77 -17.91 8.14 -8.28
C LEU A 77 -19.20 7.35 -8.50
N GLY A 78 -19.43 6.86 -9.71
CA GLY A 78 -20.63 6.11 -10.06
C GLY A 78 -20.35 4.88 -10.91
N PHE A 79 -21.37 4.02 -11.02
CA PHE A 79 -21.37 2.86 -11.90
C PHE A 79 -22.74 2.76 -12.58
N PRO A 80 -22.97 3.51 -13.67
CA PRO A 80 -24.27 3.55 -14.35
C PRO A 80 -24.59 2.20 -14.98
N VAL A 81 -25.83 1.73 -14.77
CA VAL A 81 -26.30 0.42 -15.22
C VAL A 81 -27.49 0.57 -16.16
N LEU A 82 -27.50 -0.28 -17.18
CA LEU A 82 -28.62 -0.43 -18.11
C LEU A 82 -29.13 -1.87 -18.03
N ILE A 83 -30.44 -2.02 -17.86
CA ILE A 83 -31.15 -3.30 -17.92
C ILE A 83 -32.05 -3.30 -19.14
N PRO A 84 -31.73 -4.04 -20.23
CA PRO A 84 -32.58 -4.18 -21.36
C PRO A 84 -33.70 -5.19 -21.08
N HIS A 85 -34.97 -4.76 -21.14
CA HIS A 85 -36.11 -5.67 -21.02
C HIS A 85 -37.38 -5.01 -21.56
N GLN A 86 -38.24 -5.78 -22.23
CA GLN A 86 -39.47 -5.28 -22.88
C GLN A 86 -40.53 -4.72 -21.94
N LYS A 87 -40.47 -5.06 -20.64
CA LYS A 87 -41.38 -4.54 -19.61
C LYS A 87 -41.22 -3.03 -19.31
N TYR A 88 -40.05 -2.46 -19.63
CA TYR A 88 -39.78 -1.07 -19.39
C TYR A 88 -40.16 -0.18 -20.58
N GLN A 89 -40.51 1.08 -20.30
CA GLN A 89 -40.66 2.08 -21.35
C GLN A 89 -39.34 2.22 -22.11
N ARG A 90 -39.42 2.24 -23.46
CA ARG A 90 -38.26 2.21 -24.39
C ARG A 90 -37.41 0.95 -24.28
N ASN A 91 -37.94 -0.13 -23.68
CA ASN A 91 -37.25 -1.41 -23.48
C ASN A 91 -35.93 -1.31 -22.65
N GLU A 92 -35.76 -0.27 -21.88
CA GLU A 92 -34.54 -0.01 -21.16
C GLU A 92 -34.85 0.58 -19.75
N PHE A 93 -34.16 0.10 -18.72
CA PHE A 93 -34.16 0.66 -17.39
C PHE A 93 -32.75 1.16 -17.06
N ILE A 94 -32.60 2.45 -16.84
CA ILE A 94 -31.32 3.10 -16.64
C ILE A 94 -31.27 3.71 -15.26
N PHE A 95 -30.23 3.38 -14.50
CA PHE A 95 -30.00 3.93 -13.17
C PHE A 95 -28.51 4.01 -12.84
N ASN A 96 -28.19 4.81 -11.84
CA ASN A 96 -26.86 4.93 -11.28
C ASN A 96 -26.92 5.15 -9.77
N PHE A 97 -26.01 4.48 -9.04
CA PHE A 97 -25.70 4.81 -7.67
C PHE A 97 -24.38 5.58 -7.67
N GLY A 98 -24.36 6.75 -7.01
CA GLY A 98 -23.18 7.58 -6.94
C GLY A 98 -22.77 7.88 -5.50
N LEU A 99 -21.48 7.88 -5.25
CA LEU A 99 -20.85 8.37 -4.02
C LEU A 99 -20.28 9.75 -4.29
N VAL A 100 -20.52 10.68 -3.38
CA VAL A 100 -19.87 11.99 -3.36
C VAL A 100 -18.74 11.93 -2.34
N LEU A 101 -17.53 12.15 -2.80
CA LEU A 101 -16.29 12.07 -2.04
C LEU A 101 -15.55 13.40 -2.11
N ASP A 102 -14.63 13.66 -1.20
CA ASP A 102 -13.72 14.79 -1.32
C ASP A 102 -12.85 14.64 -2.57
N ALA A 103 -12.51 15.73 -3.25
CA ALA A 103 -11.80 15.68 -4.54
C ALA A 103 -10.40 15.06 -4.45
N ASP A 104 -9.75 15.13 -3.30
CA ASP A 104 -8.44 14.57 -2.98
C ASP A 104 -8.48 13.15 -2.42
N ALA A 105 -9.68 12.58 -2.25
CA ALA A 105 -9.83 11.22 -1.73
C ALA A 105 -9.32 10.16 -2.71
N ASP A 106 -8.72 9.09 -2.19
CA ASP A 106 -8.39 7.91 -3.00
C ASP A 106 -9.67 7.16 -3.41
N LEU A 107 -10.04 7.31 -4.68
CA LEU A 107 -11.26 6.71 -5.23
C LEU A 107 -11.17 5.19 -5.37
N ALA A 108 -9.98 4.63 -5.46
CA ALA A 108 -9.76 3.21 -5.77
C ALA A 108 -10.40 2.28 -4.72
N GLN A 109 -10.40 2.67 -3.45
CA GLN A 109 -11.03 1.88 -2.39
C GLN A 109 -12.58 1.87 -2.46
N TYR A 110 -13.19 2.88 -3.10
CA TYR A 110 -14.65 3.01 -3.22
C TYR A 110 -15.21 2.38 -4.51
N GLU A 111 -14.39 2.16 -5.53
CA GLU A 111 -14.81 1.55 -6.81
C GLU A 111 -15.51 0.19 -6.62
N PRO A 112 -14.96 -0.78 -5.84
CA PRO A 112 -15.61 -2.06 -5.61
C PRO A 112 -16.99 -1.92 -4.92
N VAL A 113 -17.12 -0.94 -4.02
CA VAL A 113 -18.35 -0.67 -3.28
C VAL A 113 -19.45 -0.18 -4.22
N VAL A 114 -19.17 0.84 -5.04
CA VAL A 114 -20.12 1.39 -6.01
C VAL A 114 -20.58 0.32 -7.01
N ARG A 115 -19.64 -0.46 -7.53
CA ARG A 115 -19.94 -1.57 -8.42
C ARG A 115 -20.81 -2.63 -7.74
N ARG A 116 -20.46 -3.01 -6.52
CA ARG A 116 -21.22 -4.00 -5.74
C ARG A 116 -22.65 -3.53 -5.52
N LEU A 117 -22.80 -2.27 -5.10
CA LEU A 117 -24.10 -1.63 -4.91
C LEU A 117 -24.94 -1.69 -6.20
N ALA A 118 -24.38 -1.21 -7.31
CA ALA A 118 -25.04 -1.19 -8.60
C ALA A 118 -25.45 -2.59 -9.09
N VAL A 119 -24.58 -3.59 -8.93
CA VAL A 119 -24.85 -5.00 -9.33
C VAL A 119 -25.92 -5.62 -8.43
N THR A 120 -25.86 -5.40 -7.12
CA THR A 120 -26.86 -5.96 -6.19
C THR A 120 -28.26 -5.42 -6.52
N PHE A 121 -28.41 -4.12 -6.69
CA PHE A 121 -29.69 -3.54 -7.07
C PHE A 121 -30.16 -3.90 -8.47
N LYS A 122 -29.24 -4.14 -9.41
CA LYS A 122 -29.54 -4.67 -10.73
C LYS A 122 -30.18 -6.06 -10.64
N GLU A 123 -29.64 -6.94 -9.84
CA GLU A 123 -30.20 -8.29 -9.66
C GLU A 123 -31.52 -8.25 -8.90
N MET A 124 -31.67 -7.41 -7.87
CA MET A 124 -32.91 -7.20 -7.17
C MET A 124 -34.01 -6.62 -8.08
N GLU A 125 -33.66 -5.71 -8.99
CA GLU A 125 -34.60 -5.19 -9.99
C GLU A 125 -35.07 -6.28 -10.96
N LYS A 126 -34.17 -7.16 -11.39
CA LYS A 126 -34.54 -8.28 -12.27
C LYS A 126 -35.43 -9.31 -11.59
N GLN A 127 -35.20 -9.61 -10.31
CA GLN A 127 -35.91 -10.61 -9.53
C GLN A 127 -37.27 -10.10 -9.04
N ASN A 128 -37.27 -8.91 -8.43
CA ASN A 128 -38.42 -8.44 -7.63
C ASN A 128 -38.94 -7.06 -8.05
N GLU A 129 -38.42 -6.46 -9.14
CA GLU A 129 -38.78 -5.11 -9.60
C GLU A 129 -38.62 -4.04 -8.50
N TYR A 130 -37.57 -4.22 -7.67
CA TYR A 130 -37.36 -3.42 -6.48
C TYR A 130 -37.30 -1.90 -6.77
N LEU A 131 -36.51 -1.49 -7.76
CA LEU A 131 -36.32 -0.09 -8.12
C LEU A 131 -37.48 0.50 -8.93
N SER A 132 -38.20 -0.32 -9.72
CA SER A 132 -39.30 0.16 -10.54
C SER A 132 -40.57 0.42 -9.74
N GLN A 133 -40.82 -0.33 -8.67
CA GLN A 133 -41.99 -0.18 -7.83
C GLN A 133 -41.92 1.02 -6.89
N GLU A 134 -40.73 1.43 -6.50
CA GLU A 134 -40.52 2.57 -5.61
C GLU A 134 -40.87 3.94 -6.25
N GLY A 135 -40.80 4.04 -7.58
CA GLY A 135 -41.18 5.26 -8.33
C GLY A 135 -42.65 5.36 -8.72
N SER A 136 -43.42 4.31 -8.51
CA SER A 136 -44.87 4.31 -8.75
C SER A 136 -45.58 4.59 -7.45
N GLY A 137 -45.87 5.86 -7.14
CA GLY A 137 -46.64 6.27 -5.97
C GLY A 137 -48.02 5.59 -5.89
N GLY A 138 -48.06 4.30 -5.71
CA GLY A 138 -49.20 3.44 -5.63
C GLY A 138 -49.25 2.77 -4.27
N GLY A 139 -49.79 3.48 -3.31
CA GLY A 139 -50.34 2.85 -2.12
C GLY A 139 -51.38 1.82 -2.50
N SER A 140 -51.54 0.86 -1.65
CA SER A 140 -52.69 -0.05 -1.53
C SER A 140 -52.53 -1.46 -2.08
N GLY A 141 -52.40 -2.37 -1.14
CA GLY A 141 -53.28 -3.51 -1.09
C GLY A 141 -52.84 -4.77 -1.88
N ALA A 142 -51.72 -5.35 -1.52
CA ALA A 142 -51.67 -6.81 -1.53
C ALA A 142 -51.28 -7.27 -0.10
N ALA A 143 -52.25 -7.75 0.63
CA ALA A 143 -52.04 -8.44 1.91
C ALA A 143 -51.06 -9.60 1.68
N GLY A 144 -49.79 -9.43 2.15
CA GLY A 144 -48.76 -10.45 2.02
C GLY A 144 -47.39 -9.95 1.61
N MET A 145 -47.20 -8.68 1.26
CA MET A 145 -45.90 -8.10 0.91
C MET A 145 -45.21 -7.66 2.21
N ARG A 146 -44.23 -8.42 2.64
CA ARG A 146 -43.33 -8.09 3.75
C ARG A 146 -42.75 -6.67 3.59
N GLU A 147 -42.59 -5.96 4.69
CA GLU A 147 -42.08 -4.60 4.74
C GLU A 147 -40.71 -4.50 4.04
N ARG A 148 -40.73 -3.95 2.83
CA ARG A 148 -39.46 -3.60 2.14
C ARG A 148 -38.92 -2.32 2.74
N ARG A 149 -37.63 -2.28 2.99
CA ARG A 149 -36.98 -1.04 3.43
C ARG A 149 -36.94 -0.04 2.28
N PRO A 150 -37.29 1.23 2.51
CA PRO A 150 -37.18 2.28 1.50
C PRO A 150 -35.69 2.49 1.13
N ILE A 151 -35.42 2.83 -0.13
CA ILE A 151 -34.06 3.06 -0.63
C ILE A 151 -33.34 4.15 0.15
N GLU A 152 -34.01 5.22 0.52
CA GLU A 152 -33.44 6.32 1.30
C GLU A 152 -32.83 5.82 2.61
N SER A 153 -33.57 5.00 3.35
CA SER A 153 -33.07 4.39 4.60
C SER A 153 -31.88 3.47 4.36
N LEU A 154 -31.90 2.70 3.26
CA LEU A 154 -30.76 1.84 2.91
C LEU A 154 -29.51 2.64 2.58
N LEU A 155 -29.62 3.73 1.82
CA LEU A 155 -28.51 4.61 1.49
C LEU A 155 -27.94 5.30 2.72
N GLU A 156 -28.78 5.71 3.65
CA GLU A 156 -28.36 6.31 4.92
C GLU A 156 -27.51 5.33 5.72
N ILE A 157 -28.02 4.11 5.96
CA ILE A 157 -27.30 3.09 6.72
C ILE A 157 -25.99 2.71 6.01
N VAL A 158 -26.01 2.52 4.68
CA VAL A 158 -24.79 2.22 3.91
C VAL A 158 -23.74 3.29 4.10
N LYS A 159 -24.13 4.57 4.02
CA LYS A 159 -23.20 5.69 4.18
C LYS A 159 -22.62 5.75 5.61
N GLU A 160 -23.47 5.61 6.61
CA GLU A 160 -23.06 5.67 8.02
C GLU A 160 -22.17 4.49 8.40
N ASP A 161 -22.56 3.28 8.05
CA ASP A 161 -21.79 2.06 8.37
C ASP A 161 -20.43 2.06 7.66
N LEU A 162 -20.38 2.41 6.38
CA LEU A 162 -19.10 2.48 5.65
C LEU A 162 -18.17 3.56 6.19
N ASN A 163 -18.70 4.71 6.63
CA ASN A 163 -17.91 5.77 7.22
C ASN A 163 -17.42 5.45 8.64
N ASN A 164 -18.23 4.76 9.45
CA ASN A 164 -17.92 4.49 10.85
C ASN A 164 -17.15 3.18 11.05
N TYR A 165 -17.50 2.14 10.29
CA TYR A 165 -16.98 0.78 10.50
C TYR A 165 -16.19 0.25 9.30
N GLY A 166 -16.27 0.92 8.14
CA GLY A 166 -15.67 0.44 6.89
C GLY A 166 -16.38 -0.77 6.29
N GLU A 167 -17.46 -1.22 6.89
CA GLU A 167 -18.26 -2.34 6.41
C GLU A 167 -19.76 -2.15 6.74
N CYS A 168 -20.61 -2.71 5.90
CA CYS A 168 -22.05 -2.75 6.18
C CYS A 168 -22.64 -4.11 5.78
N MET A 169 -23.61 -4.56 6.59
CA MET A 169 -24.39 -5.77 6.33
C MET A 169 -25.84 -5.50 6.62
N ILE A 170 -26.63 -5.28 5.57
CA ILE A 170 -28.02 -4.82 5.68
C ILE A 170 -28.95 -5.83 5.02
N PRO A 171 -29.84 -6.49 5.75
CA PRO A 171 -30.92 -7.29 5.15
C PRO A 171 -31.93 -6.32 4.50
N VAL A 172 -32.15 -6.48 3.21
CA VAL A 172 -33.10 -5.69 2.41
C VAL A 172 -34.45 -6.34 2.39
N ASP A 173 -34.47 -7.65 2.15
CA ASP A 173 -35.61 -8.53 2.21
C ASP A 173 -35.17 -9.91 2.74
N ASP A 174 -36.09 -10.88 2.81
CA ASP A 174 -35.78 -12.22 3.34
C ASP A 174 -34.74 -13.00 2.51
N ALA A 175 -34.57 -12.65 1.25
CA ALA A 175 -33.67 -13.33 0.33
C ALA A 175 -32.40 -12.54 0.03
N ASN A 176 -32.43 -11.22 0.20
CA ASN A 176 -31.34 -10.33 -0.23
C ASN A 176 -30.73 -9.57 0.93
N THR A 177 -29.41 -9.63 1.03
CA THR A 177 -28.62 -8.85 1.99
C THR A 177 -27.56 -8.07 1.24
N ILE A 178 -27.48 -6.76 1.54
CA ILE A 178 -26.37 -5.94 1.08
C ILE A 178 -25.20 -6.16 2.04
N ASN A 179 -24.12 -6.71 1.51
CA ASN A 179 -22.88 -6.90 2.26
C ASN A 179 -21.73 -6.25 1.49
N MET A 180 -21.15 -5.20 2.06
CA MET A 180 -20.08 -4.43 1.46
C MET A 180 -19.01 -4.10 2.50
N LYS A 181 -17.77 -4.04 2.04
CA LYS A 181 -16.61 -3.68 2.86
C LYS A 181 -15.68 -2.79 2.06
N LEU A 182 -15.19 -1.74 2.72
CA LEU A 182 -14.09 -0.91 2.23
C LEU A 182 -12.78 -1.62 2.53
N PHE A 183 -12.01 -1.92 1.48
CA PHE A 183 -10.67 -2.44 1.64
C PHE A 183 -9.68 -1.27 1.51
N PRO A 184 -8.78 -1.07 2.49
CA PRO A 184 -7.78 -0.03 2.38
C PRO A 184 -6.91 -0.28 1.15
N HIS A 185 -6.72 0.76 0.35
CA HIS A 185 -5.83 0.69 -0.81
C HIS A 185 -4.41 1.01 -0.35
N HIS A 186 -3.58 -0.02 -0.25
CA HIS A 186 -2.16 0.16 0.01
C HIS A 186 -1.39 0.28 -1.29
N ALA A 187 -0.37 1.14 -1.30
CA ALA A 187 0.55 1.24 -2.41
C ALA A 187 1.17 -0.13 -2.72
N SER A 188 1.47 -0.37 -4.00
CA SER A 188 2.11 -1.63 -4.41
C SER A 188 3.40 -1.83 -3.60
N PRO A 189 3.56 -2.97 -2.90
CA PRO A 189 4.73 -3.17 -2.06
C PRO A 189 6.00 -3.19 -2.91
N PRO A 190 7.15 -2.75 -2.35
CA PRO A 190 8.42 -2.79 -3.04
C PRO A 190 8.80 -4.22 -3.40
N GLN A 191 9.68 -4.35 -4.40
CA GLN A 191 10.14 -5.66 -4.83
C GLN A 191 11.01 -6.30 -3.73
N VAL A 192 10.59 -7.46 -3.24
CA VAL A 192 11.36 -8.25 -2.28
C VAL A 192 12.49 -8.97 -3.01
N ARG A 193 13.71 -8.84 -2.51
CA ARG A 193 14.92 -9.51 -3.02
C ARG A 193 15.45 -10.50 -2.00
N GLY A 194 16.21 -11.49 -2.46
CA GLY A 194 16.75 -12.54 -1.59
C GLY A 194 17.69 -12.06 -0.48
N TRP A 195 18.30 -10.89 -0.65
CA TRP A 195 19.23 -10.25 0.30
C TRP A 195 18.59 -9.23 1.24
N HIS A 196 17.28 -8.98 1.13
CA HIS A 196 16.60 -8.14 2.09
C HIS A 196 16.39 -8.87 3.41
N VAL A 197 16.37 -8.11 4.49
CA VAL A 197 16.09 -8.60 5.85
C VAL A 197 14.75 -8.03 6.29
N PRO A 198 13.72 -8.88 6.43
CA PRO A 198 12.42 -8.43 6.94
C PRO A 198 12.49 -8.20 8.45
N VAL A 199 11.89 -7.12 8.90
CA VAL A 199 11.75 -6.75 10.31
C VAL A 199 10.28 -6.57 10.64
N ALA A 200 9.80 -7.27 11.67
CA ALA A 200 8.42 -7.18 12.11
C ALA A 200 8.15 -5.83 12.79
N LYS A 201 7.05 -5.16 12.40
CA LYS A 201 6.51 -3.97 13.06
C LYS A 201 5.61 -4.30 14.24
N MET A 202 5.14 -5.54 14.32
CA MET A 202 4.20 -6.03 15.32
C MET A 202 4.64 -7.39 15.87
N LYS A 203 4.06 -7.79 16.98
CA LYS A 203 4.32 -9.09 17.59
C LYS A 203 3.48 -10.17 16.90
N PHE A 204 4.03 -10.83 15.92
CA PHE A 204 3.33 -11.89 15.19
C PHE A 204 2.83 -13.03 16.08
N ALA A 205 3.54 -13.35 17.16
CA ALA A 205 3.13 -14.41 18.09
C ALA A 205 1.74 -14.19 18.73
N GLU A 206 1.27 -12.93 18.79
CA GLU A 206 -0.03 -12.57 19.35
C GLU A 206 -1.15 -12.54 18.29
N ILE A 207 -0.80 -12.50 16.99
CA ILE A 207 -1.75 -12.24 15.89
C ILE A 207 -1.94 -13.46 15.01
N VAL A 208 -0.87 -14.27 14.83
CA VAL A 208 -0.90 -15.46 13.98
C VAL A 208 -1.70 -16.56 14.66
N ASP A 209 -2.76 -17.01 14.03
CA ASP A 209 -3.57 -18.11 14.46
C ASP A 209 -3.53 -19.28 13.46
N GLN A 210 -4.23 -20.37 13.77
CA GLN A 210 -4.27 -21.59 12.95
C GLN A 210 -5.03 -21.40 11.62
N THR A 211 -5.76 -20.30 11.45
CA THR A 211 -6.50 -19.99 10.22
C THR A 211 -5.62 -19.40 9.12
N TRP A 212 -4.43 -18.94 9.48
CA TRP A 212 -3.47 -18.40 8.51
C TRP A 212 -2.95 -19.50 7.58
N ASP A 213 -2.58 -19.11 6.37
CA ASP A 213 -1.90 -20.00 5.42
C ASP A 213 -0.63 -20.60 6.03
N LEU A 214 -0.43 -21.90 5.82
CA LEU A 214 0.70 -22.65 6.39
C LEU A 214 2.06 -22.03 5.99
N THR A 215 2.19 -21.55 4.75
CA THR A 215 3.41 -20.88 4.26
C THR A 215 3.67 -19.62 5.07
N MET A 216 2.62 -18.83 5.33
CA MET A 216 2.73 -17.62 6.13
C MET A 216 3.16 -17.93 7.56
N GLN A 217 2.55 -18.92 8.22
CA GLN A 217 2.92 -19.33 9.58
C GLN A 217 4.41 -19.73 9.66
N LYS A 218 4.88 -20.54 8.70
CA LYS A 218 6.28 -20.96 8.63
C LYS A 218 7.24 -19.79 8.41
N VAL A 219 6.93 -18.90 7.45
CA VAL A 219 7.78 -17.74 7.13
C VAL A 219 7.87 -16.78 8.30
N VAL A 220 6.72 -16.43 8.91
CA VAL A 220 6.65 -15.46 10.02
C VAL A 220 7.44 -15.93 11.24
N ALA A 221 7.48 -17.23 11.52
CA ALA A 221 8.25 -17.79 12.65
C ALA A 221 9.76 -17.53 12.56
N HIS A 222 10.29 -17.24 11.37
CA HIS A 222 11.72 -17.01 11.14
C HIS A 222 12.06 -15.53 10.86
N ILE A 223 11.09 -14.60 10.98
CA ILE A 223 11.33 -13.15 10.88
C ILE A 223 11.87 -12.63 12.22
N ASP A 224 13.18 -12.56 12.31
CA ASP A 224 13.89 -12.11 13.52
C ASP A 224 14.63 -10.77 13.35
N GLY A 225 14.56 -10.16 12.15
CA GLY A 225 15.28 -8.93 11.81
C GLY A 225 16.78 -9.13 11.55
N VAL A 226 17.22 -10.39 11.40
CA VAL A 226 18.61 -10.78 11.13
C VAL A 226 18.73 -11.63 9.88
N ASN A 227 17.82 -12.59 9.73
CA ASN A 227 17.82 -13.52 8.62
C ASN A 227 17.37 -12.80 7.33
N ASP A 228 18.10 -13.02 6.26
CA ASP A 228 17.69 -12.60 4.92
C ASP A 228 16.58 -13.49 4.36
N VAL A 229 15.94 -13.05 3.30
CA VAL A 229 14.80 -13.78 2.69
C VAL A 229 15.23 -15.20 2.24
N ARG A 230 16.44 -15.39 1.74
CA ARG A 230 16.94 -16.74 1.36
C ARG A 230 17.09 -17.64 2.57
N ARG A 231 17.64 -17.12 3.64
CA ARG A 231 17.80 -17.87 4.89
C ARG A 231 16.46 -18.24 5.50
N ILE A 232 15.50 -17.30 5.48
CA ILE A 232 14.12 -17.54 5.92
C ILE A 232 13.46 -18.65 5.09
N ALA A 233 13.57 -18.58 3.75
CA ALA A 233 13.03 -19.61 2.86
C ALA A 233 13.59 -21.01 3.18
N TRP A 234 14.92 -21.08 3.41
CA TRP A 234 15.59 -22.32 3.79
C TRP A 234 15.15 -22.84 5.16
N LEU A 235 15.07 -21.98 6.19
CA LEU A 235 14.64 -22.35 7.54
C LEU A 235 13.18 -22.78 7.60
N ALA A 236 12.32 -22.11 6.84
CA ALA A 236 10.90 -22.40 6.76
C ALA A 236 10.57 -23.62 5.89
N ASP A 237 11.58 -24.18 5.18
CA ASP A 237 11.40 -25.25 4.21
C ASP A 237 10.34 -24.91 3.15
N VAL A 238 10.49 -23.73 2.53
CA VAL A 238 9.64 -23.25 1.44
C VAL A 238 10.51 -22.73 0.27
N SER A 239 9.94 -22.71 -0.93
CA SER A 239 10.66 -22.13 -2.08
C SER A 239 10.89 -20.61 -1.88
N LEU A 240 11.95 -20.09 -2.48
CA LEU A 240 12.27 -18.65 -2.41
C LEU A 240 11.13 -17.80 -2.97
N ASP A 241 10.46 -18.27 -4.03
CA ASP A 241 9.33 -17.56 -4.65
C ASP A 241 8.14 -17.46 -3.72
N LEU A 242 7.80 -18.55 -3.01
CA LEU A 242 6.72 -18.55 -2.02
C LEU A 242 7.06 -17.66 -0.81
N ALA A 243 8.29 -17.71 -0.31
CA ALA A 243 8.74 -16.81 0.76
C ALA A 243 8.67 -15.34 0.34
N THR A 244 9.09 -15.04 -0.90
CA THR A 244 8.99 -13.69 -1.47
C THR A 244 7.53 -13.22 -1.58
N LEU A 245 6.62 -14.11 -2.02
CA LEU A 245 5.20 -13.81 -2.13
C LEU A 245 4.57 -13.55 -0.75
N ALA A 246 4.90 -14.39 0.24
CA ALA A 246 4.46 -14.24 1.61
C ALA A 246 4.91 -12.89 2.21
N LEU A 247 6.17 -12.53 2.03
CA LEU A 247 6.70 -11.24 2.50
C LEU A 247 6.09 -10.04 1.76
N ARG A 248 5.80 -10.14 0.46
CA ARG A 248 5.06 -9.10 -0.27
C ARG A 248 3.66 -8.90 0.28
N HIS A 249 2.99 -9.98 0.68
CA HIS A 249 1.69 -9.91 1.32
C HIS A 249 1.77 -9.18 2.68
N LEU A 250 2.76 -9.52 3.51
CA LEU A 250 3.00 -8.85 4.80
C LEU A 250 3.35 -7.37 4.63
N LEU A 251 4.11 -7.02 3.58
CA LEU A 251 4.44 -5.64 3.24
C LEU A 251 3.21 -4.85 2.77
N TYR A 252 2.31 -5.48 2.01
CA TYR A 252 1.07 -4.85 1.56
C TYR A 252 0.21 -4.37 2.75
N TYR A 253 0.17 -5.15 3.84
CA TYR A 253 -0.52 -4.79 5.07
C TYR A 253 0.34 -3.99 6.05
N ASP A 254 1.50 -3.52 5.63
CA ASP A 254 2.43 -2.72 6.44
C ASP A 254 2.83 -3.36 7.78
N THR A 255 2.82 -4.69 7.85
CA THR A 255 3.17 -5.45 9.06
C THR A 255 4.66 -5.70 9.21
N VAL A 256 5.42 -5.55 8.13
CA VAL A 256 6.86 -5.81 8.02
C VAL A 256 7.55 -4.65 7.31
N LEU A 257 8.80 -4.39 7.67
CA LEU A 257 9.74 -3.53 6.95
C LEU A 257 10.81 -4.37 6.28
N LEU A 258 11.35 -3.90 5.14
CA LEU A 258 12.54 -4.47 4.53
C LEU A 258 13.74 -3.59 4.83
N LEU A 259 14.79 -4.21 5.35
CA LEU A 259 16.10 -3.59 5.56
C LEU A 259 17.15 -4.31 4.72
N ASP A 260 18.29 -3.67 4.57
CA ASP A 260 19.48 -4.29 3.97
C ASP A 260 20.23 -5.14 5.00
N MET A 261 20.96 -6.15 4.52
CA MET A 261 21.80 -6.98 5.38
C MET A 261 22.87 -6.14 6.08
N PHE A 262 23.06 -6.39 7.37
CA PHE A 262 24.11 -5.74 8.15
C PHE A 262 25.44 -6.51 8.07
N PHE A 263 26.48 -5.81 7.67
CA PHE A 263 27.85 -6.29 7.72
C PHE A 263 28.76 -5.23 8.37
N PHE A 264 29.80 -5.64 9.07
CA PHE A 264 30.79 -4.70 9.60
C PHE A 264 31.59 -3.97 8.50
N GLY A 265 31.64 -4.53 7.30
CA GLY A 265 32.21 -3.88 6.11
C GLY A 265 31.28 -2.85 5.45
N SER A 266 30.04 -2.73 5.91
CA SER A 266 29.06 -1.82 5.32
C SER A 266 29.29 -0.37 5.70
N CYS A 267 28.90 0.55 4.83
CA CYS A 267 28.91 1.98 5.06
C CYS A 267 27.51 2.50 5.30
N TYR A 268 27.37 3.44 6.24
CA TYR A 268 26.12 4.16 6.50
C TYR A 268 26.39 5.66 6.55
N ALA A 269 25.42 6.45 6.17
CA ALA A 269 25.54 7.90 6.17
C ALA A 269 24.27 8.55 6.74
N PRO A 270 24.38 9.76 7.31
CA PRO A 270 23.24 10.45 7.91
C PRO A 270 22.22 10.89 6.86
N ARG A 271 20.93 10.85 7.27
CA ARG A 271 19.76 11.39 6.58
C ARG A 271 19.20 12.61 7.33
N PRO A 272 18.31 13.41 6.70
CA PRO A 272 17.69 14.56 7.37
C PRO A 272 17.02 14.26 8.71
N GLY A 273 16.46 13.07 8.92
CA GLY A 273 15.88 12.64 10.21
C GLY A 273 16.87 12.63 11.40
N ILE A 274 18.18 12.73 11.13
CA ILE A 274 19.18 12.86 12.18
C ILE A 274 19.02 14.17 12.98
N HIS A 275 18.43 15.21 12.39
CA HIS A 275 18.15 16.47 13.08
C HIS A 275 17.12 16.29 14.20
N ASP A 276 16.11 15.45 13.99
CA ASP A 276 15.10 15.14 14.99
C ASP A 276 15.70 14.30 16.13
N PHE A 277 16.63 13.40 15.79
CA PHE A 277 17.38 12.62 16.77
C PHE A 277 18.30 13.50 17.64
N VAL A 278 19.03 14.45 17.03
CA VAL A 278 19.90 15.38 17.76
C VAL A 278 19.10 16.35 18.64
N ALA A 279 17.93 16.77 18.17
CA ALA A 279 17.01 17.63 18.92
C ALA A 279 16.20 16.89 19.98
N ASP A 280 16.35 15.56 20.07
CA ASP A 280 15.61 14.65 20.98
C ASP A 280 14.10 14.88 20.93
N ARG A 281 13.57 15.02 19.72
CA ARG A 281 12.10 15.16 19.53
C ARG A 281 11.40 13.88 19.97
N ASP A 282 10.33 14.06 20.71
CA ASP A 282 9.50 12.97 21.23
C ASP A 282 10.24 11.90 22.08
N GLY A 283 11.42 12.23 22.62
CA GLY A 283 12.21 11.31 23.44
C GLY A 283 12.86 10.17 22.64
N ILE A 284 13.12 10.39 21.34
CA ILE A 284 13.68 9.38 20.43
C ILE A 284 15.05 8.83 20.88
N VAL A 285 15.86 9.64 21.60
CA VAL A 285 17.15 9.20 22.11
C VAL A 285 16.97 8.20 23.27
N ASP A 286 15.95 8.39 24.10
CA ASP A 286 15.62 7.46 25.18
C ASP A 286 15.08 6.14 24.63
N GLU A 287 14.25 6.18 23.58
CA GLU A 287 13.79 5.01 22.84
C GLU A 287 14.98 4.25 22.23
N CYS A 288 15.92 4.98 21.62
CA CYS A 288 17.15 4.42 21.10
C CYS A 288 17.96 3.72 22.20
N ALA A 289 18.16 4.37 23.34
CA ALA A 289 18.89 3.80 24.46
C ALA A 289 18.27 2.49 24.96
N ALA A 290 16.95 2.44 25.08
CA ALA A 290 16.23 1.23 25.50
C ALA A 290 16.37 0.08 24.50
N TYR A 291 16.43 0.38 23.21
CA TYR A 291 16.53 -0.61 22.15
C TYR A 291 17.96 -1.14 21.93
N VAL A 292 18.97 -0.28 22.09
CA VAL A 292 20.34 -0.49 21.65
C VAL A 292 21.29 -0.95 22.75
N CYS A 293 21.05 -0.53 24.03
CA CYS A 293 21.92 -0.90 25.14
C CYS A 293 21.84 -2.41 25.45
N ILE A 294 22.99 -3.05 25.55
CA ILE A 294 23.09 -4.50 25.86
C ILE A 294 22.61 -4.79 27.29
N HIS A 295 22.94 -3.90 28.23
CA HIS A 295 22.59 -4.06 29.63
C HIS A 295 21.75 -2.88 30.12
N ALA A 296 20.56 -3.15 30.64
CA ALA A 296 19.65 -2.12 31.14
C ALA A 296 20.26 -1.28 32.29
N ARG A 297 21.19 -1.87 33.07
CA ARG A 297 21.88 -1.20 34.20
C ARG A 297 23.08 -0.35 33.76
N GLN A 298 23.59 -0.54 32.54
CA GLN A 298 24.76 0.19 32.01
C GLN A 298 24.34 0.99 30.77
N ARG A 299 23.35 1.87 30.97
CA ARG A 299 22.87 2.72 29.90
C ARG A 299 23.93 3.72 29.46
N VAL A 300 24.14 3.86 28.17
CA VAL A 300 25.01 4.89 27.59
C VAL A 300 24.30 6.25 27.71
N SER A 301 25.04 7.32 27.94
CA SER A 301 24.47 8.66 28.02
C SER A 301 23.89 9.11 26.70
N ASN A 302 22.82 9.93 26.75
CA ASN A 302 22.15 10.46 25.53
C ASN A 302 23.15 11.20 24.64
N PHE A 303 24.06 11.98 25.23
CA PHE A 303 25.12 12.66 24.48
C PHE A 303 26.00 11.68 23.69
N MET A 304 26.39 10.55 24.31
CA MET A 304 27.22 9.56 23.62
C MET A 304 26.46 8.86 22.50
N LEU A 305 25.16 8.57 22.66
CA LEU A 305 24.33 7.99 21.61
C LEU A 305 24.19 8.94 20.42
N ILE A 306 23.99 10.24 20.68
CA ILE A 306 23.96 11.27 19.63
C ILE A 306 25.31 11.31 18.92
N LYS A 307 26.43 11.31 19.65
CA LYS A 307 27.77 11.29 19.08
C LYS A 307 28.02 10.06 18.22
N LEU A 308 27.60 8.88 18.67
CA LEU A 308 27.72 7.63 17.92
C LEU A 308 26.90 7.69 16.61
N MET A 309 25.64 8.14 16.69
CA MET A 309 24.75 8.21 15.54
C MET A 309 25.23 9.23 14.48
N THR A 310 25.73 10.39 14.91
CA THR A 310 26.21 11.47 14.04
C THR A 310 27.59 11.23 13.45
N SER A 311 28.36 10.28 13.98
CA SER A 311 29.73 9.99 13.53
C SER A 311 29.82 9.05 12.31
N PHE A 312 28.70 8.47 11.87
CA PHE A 312 28.68 7.72 10.62
C PHE A 312 28.89 8.63 9.43
N CYS A 313 29.69 8.22 8.45
CA CYS A 313 29.96 8.99 7.25
C CYS A 313 30.24 8.08 6.03
N VAL A 314 30.04 8.65 4.84
CA VAL A 314 30.39 7.96 3.58
C VAL A 314 31.87 7.67 3.53
N GLY A 315 32.24 6.48 3.04
CA GLY A 315 33.63 6.07 2.86
C GLY A 315 34.27 5.40 4.08
N LYS A 316 33.60 5.37 5.25
CA LYS A 316 34.03 4.58 6.39
C LYS A 316 33.11 3.41 6.63
N SER A 317 33.68 2.22 6.71
CA SER A 317 32.95 1.02 7.12
C SER A 317 32.60 1.06 8.62
N VAL A 318 31.59 0.30 9.01
CA VAL A 318 31.25 0.13 10.44
C VAL A 318 32.47 -0.37 11.24
N MET A 319 33.30 -1.24 10.66
CA MET A 319 34.51 -1.73 11.29
C MET A 319 35.52 -0.60 11.55
N GLU A 320 35.75 0.29 10.58
CA GLU A 320 36.65 1.43 10.74
C GLU A 320 36.07 2.45 11.72
N TRP A 321 34.75 2.64 11.70
CA TRP A 321 34.02 3.47 12.67
C TRP A 321 34.21 2.94 14.11
N LEU A 322 34.10 1.63 14.33
CA LEU A 322 34.37 0.99 15.62
C LEU A 322 35.81 1.24 16.10
N ARG A 323 36.80 1.04 15.20
CA ARG A 323 38.22 1.28 15.53
C ARG A 323 38.47 2.72 15.94
N THR A 324 37.89 3.68 15.21
CA THR A 324 38.03 5.11 15.55
C THR A 324 37.51 5.42 16.96
N HIS A 325 36.39 4.81 17.37
CA HIS A 325 35.86 5.00 18.74
C HIS A 325 36.68 4.27 19.79
N GLN A 326 37.20 3.10 19.50
CA GLN A 326 38.07 2.35 20.38
C GLN A 326 39.41 3.10 20.63
N GLU A 327 40.00 3.66 19.57
CA GLU A 327 41.19 4.52 19.65
C GLU A 327 40.92 5.80 20.47
N ALA A 328 39.70 6.32 20.46
CA ALA A 328 39.24 7.43 21.28
C ALA A 328 38.95 7.03 22.74
N GLY A 329 39.21 5.78 23.13
CA GLY A 329 39.03 5.27 24.49
C GLY A 329 37.61 4.80 24.84
N PHE A 330 36.73 4.67 23.87
CA PHE A 330 35.36 4.17 24.08
C PHE A 330 35.12 2.86 23.34
N ASP A 331 35.02 1.75 24.08
CA ASP A 331 34.68 0.45 23.50
C ASP A 331 33.15 0.35 23.30
N VAL A 332 32.71 0.62 22.09
CA VAL A 332 31.28 0.62 21.71
C VAL A 332 30.63 -0.74 21.93
N LEU A 333 31.31 -1.83 21.57
CA LEU A 333 30.77 -3.19 21.63
C LEU A 333 30.45 -3.66 23.06
N ARG A 334 31.05 -3.06 24.04
CA ARG A 334 30.80 -3.38 25.46
C ARG A 334 29.43 -2.88 25.95
N TYR A 335 28.92 -1.79 25.37
CA TYR A 335 27.73 -1.09 25.88
C TYR A 335 26.56 -1.13 24.88
N VAL A 336 26.86 -1.19 23.57
CA VAL A 336 25.92 -0.95 22.49
C VAL A 336 25.93 -2.11 21.49
N ASP A 337 24.78 -2.66 21.18
CA ASP A 337 24.61 -3.52 20.03
C ASP A 337 24.61 -2.66 18.75
N VAL A 338 25.73 -2.68 18.03
CA VAL A 338 25.95 -1.84 16.86
C VAL A 338 24.97 -2.16 15.72
N ARG A 339 24.58 -3.42 15.58
CA ARG A 339 23.57 -3.80 14.58
C ARG A 339 22.22 -3.15 14.90
N ARG A 340 21.78 -3.21 16.17
CA ARG A 340 20.56 -2.54 16.62
C ARG A 340 20.65 -1.02 16.49
N LEU A 341 21.82 -0.42 16.77
CA LEU A 341 22.03 1.01 16.58
C LEU A 341 21.82 1.44 15.13
N VAL A 342 22.43 0.74 14.19
CA VAL A 342 22.27 1.00 12.76
C VAL A 342 20.84 0.73 12.31
N GLN A 343 20.25 -0.38 12.75
CA GLN A 343 18.86 -0.73 12.44
C GLN A 343 17.88 0.34 12.91
N PHE A 344 18.04 0.82 14.16
CA PHE A 344 17.25 1.92 14.70
C PHE A 344 17.42 3.19 13.86
N GLY A 345 18.66 3.54 13.52
CA GLY A 345 18.96 4.71 12.68
C GLY A 345 18.30 4.65 11.30
N VAL A 346 18.27 3.47 10.66
CA VAL A 346 17.63 3.28 9.37
C VAL A 346 16.10 3.33 9.48
N ILE A 347 15.51 2.66 10.47
CA ILE A 347 14.05 2.64 10.70
C ILE A 347 13.52 4.04 11.00
N LYS A 348 14.21 4.81 11.83
CA LYS A 348 13.81 6.19 12.20
C LYS A 348 14.22 7.23 11.14
N GLY A 349 14.85 6.83 10.04
CA GLY A 349 15.27 7.75 8.97
C GLY A 349 16.47 8.63 9.32
N CYS A 350 17.23 8.30 10.37
CA CYS A 350 18.46 9.00 10.78
C CYS A 350 19.65 8.60 9.91
N LEU A 351 19.69 7.36 9.45
CA LEU A 351 20.76 6.78 8.63
C LEU A 351 20.21 6.15 7.36
N TYR A 352 21.06 6.03 6.35
CA TYR A 352 20.80 5.18 5.19
C TYR A 352 22.02 4.33 4.87
N ARG A 353 21.78 3.15 4.29
CA ARG A 353 22.81 2.28 3.78
C ARG A 353 23.42 2.87 2.53
N VAL A 354 24.75 2.93 2.48
CA VAL A 354 25.51 3.27 1.28
C VAL A 354 25.96 1.98 0.63
N HIS A 355 25.39 1.67 -0.53
CA HIS A 355 25.72 0.47 -1.28
C HIS A 355 26.99 0.64 -2.10
N LYS A 356 27.73 -0.45 -2.25
CA LYS A 356 28.96 -0.54 -3.04
C LYS A 356 28.63 -1.20 -4.38
N TYR A 357 29.07 -0.58 -5.46
CA TYR A 357 28.88 -1.06 -6.83
C TYR A 357 30.21 -1.11 -7.54
N VAL A 358 30.29 -1.94 -8.60
CA VAL A 358 31.44 -2.02 -9.47
C VAL A 358 31.05 -1.83 -10.92
N VAL A 359 31.88 -1.10 -11.66
CA VAL A 359 31.71 -0.84 -13.09
C VAL A 359 32.98 -1.20 -13.84
N SER A 360 32.84 -1.95 -14.94
CA SER A 360 33.86 -2.13 -15.98
C SER A 360 33.45 -1.29 -17.20
N LYS A 361 34.31 -0.36 -17.59
CA LYS A 361 34.11 0.48 -18.77
C LYS A 361 34.04 -0.35 -20.06
N GLN A 362 34.86 -1.36 -20.15
CA GLN A 362 34.91 -2.28 -21.30
C GLN A 362 33.60 -3.10 -21.39
N TYR A 363 33.10 -3.61 -20.26
CA TYR A 363 31.85 -4.35 -20.23
C TYR A 363 30.65 -3.47 -20.61
N LEU A 364 30.60 -2.25 -20.10
CA LEU A 364 29.56 -1.29 -20.49
C LEU A 364 29.62 -0.93 -21.98
N ALA A 365 30.82 -0.72 -22.53
CA ALA A 365 30.96 -0.47 -23.96
C ALA A 365 30.49 -1.69 -24.78
N GLY A 366 30.80 -2.90 -24.33
CA GLY A 366 30.32 -4.16 -24.94
C GLY A 366 28.81 -4.30 -24.90
N LEU A 367 28.16 -3.89 -23.80
CA LEU A 367 26.71 -3.87 -23.69
C LEU A 367 26.10 -2.84 -24.66
N ALA A 368 26.67 -1.64 -24.74
CA ALA A 368 26.18 -0.57 -25.61
C ALA A 368 26.31 -0.92 -27.11
N THR A 369 27.35 -1.67 -27.48
CA THR A 369 27.58 -2.12 -28.87
C THR A 369 26.90 -3.45 -29.21
N GLY A 370 26.20 -4.08 -28.25
CA GLY A 370 25.56 -5.39 -28.43
C GLY A 370 26.51 -6.58 -28.50
N GLN A 371 27.81 -6.36 -28.26
CA GLN A 371 28.85 -7.42 -28.25
C GLN A 371 28.79 -8.25 -26.95
N ALA A 372 28.39 -7.62 -25.83
CA ALA A 372 28.09 -8.31 -24.59
C ALA A 372 26.58 -8.39 -24.40
N ARG A 373 26.03 -9.54 -24.00
CA ARG A 373 24.61 -9.69 -23.67
C ARG A 373 24.46 -9.75 -22.17
N PRO A 374 23.49 -9.01 -21.59
CA PRO A 374 23.07 -9.24 -20.21
C PRO A 374 22.52 -10.67 -20.13
N ARG A 375 23.19 -11.59 -19.44
CA ARG A 375 22.71 -12.97 -19.29
C ARG A 375 21.84 -13.07 -18.04
N ALA A 376 20.55 -13.26 -18.27
CA ALA A 376 19.67 -13.89 -17.30
C ALA A 376 19.89 -15.41 -17.35
N GLY A 377 20.47 -15.98 -16.31
CA GLY A 377 20.43 -17.44 -16.04
C GLY A 377 21.40 -18.30 -16.84
N GLY A 378 22.37 -18.86 -16.15
CA GLY A 378 22.96 -20.18 -16.30
C GLY A 378 23.47 -20.63 -17.67
N GLY A 379 24.80 -20.73 -17.80
CA GLY A 379 25.44 -21.60 -18.76
C GLY A 379 26.24 -20.94 -19.87
N GLY A 380 27.57 -20.95 -19.75
CA GLY A 380 28.53 -20.69 -20.83
C GLY A 380 29.64 -19.75 -20.43
N GLY A 381 30.85 -20.24 -20.35
CA GLY A 381 32.25 -19.84 -20.57
C GLY A 381 32.74 -18.40 -20.32
N GLY A 382 31.99 -17.48 -19.76
CA GLY A 382 32.49 -16.17 -19.33
C GLY A 382 32.58 -16.11 -17.83
N ASP A 383 33.51 -15.35 -17.28
CA ASP A 383 33.71 -15.25 -15.84
C ASP A 383 32.40 -14.78 -15.16
N ALA A 384 31.87 -15.62 -14.28
CA ALA A 384 30.51 -15.43 -13.70
C ALA A 384 30.33 -14.10 -12.95
N LEU A 385 31.43 -13.41 -12.62
CA LEU A 385 31.43 -12.11 -11.94
C LEU A 385 31.40 -10.90 -12.90
N GLN A 386 31.80 -11.06 -14.17
CA GLN A 386 31.83 -9.97 -15.14
C GLN A 386 30.42 -9.37 -15.39
N VAL A 387 29.37 -10.21 -15.30
CA VAL A 387 27.95 -9.77 -15.46
C VAL A 387 27.55 -8.74 -14.42
N TYR A 388 28.14 -8.77 -13.23
CA TYR A 388 27.83 -7.86 -12.12
C TYR A 388 28.62 -6.54 -12.18
N THR A 389 29.46 -6.34 -13.24
CA THR A 389 30.24 -5.09 -13.40
C THR A 389 29.53 -4.05 -14.25
N ASP A 390 28.22 -4.06 -14.27
CA ASP A 390 27.37 -3.12 -15.01
C ASP A 390 27.01 -1.85 -14.22
N GLY A 391 27.37 -1.78 -12.93
CA GLY A 391 27.03 -0.68 -12.05
C GLY A 391 25.59 -0.69 -11.52
N CYS A 392 24.80 -1.72 -11.84
CA CYS A 392 23.42 -1.87 -11.37
C CYS A 392 23.31 -2.90 -10.24
N HIS A 393 24.29 -3.79 -10.11
CA HIS A 393 24.30 -4.83 -9.09
C HIS A 393 25.13 -4.41 -7.89
N SER A 394 24.51 -4.42 -6.70
CA SER A 394 25.21 -4.12 -5.44
C SER A 394 26.06 -5.30 -4.98
N PHE A 395 27.08 -5.01 -4.16
CA PHE A 395 27.87 -6.08 -3.54
C PHE A 395 27.03 -7.01 -2.66
N ASP A 396 26.00 -6.49 -1.98
CA ASP A 396 25.09 -7.30 -1.17
C ASP A 396 24.37 -8.37 -2.02
N GLN A 397 23.98 -8.01 -3.25
CA GLN A 397 23.41 -8.96 -4.20
C GLN A 397 24.43 -10.04 -4.58
N ILE A 398 25.66 -9.64 -4.89
CA ILE A 398 26.73 -10.58 -5.30
C ILE A 398 27.08 -11.53 -4.15
N ILE A 399 27.20 -11.01 -2.92
CA ILE A 399 27.44 -11.77 -1.69
C ILE A 399 26.37 -12.87 -1.55
N THR A 400 25.11 -12.50 -1.67
CA THR A 400 23.97 -13.41 -1.48
C THR A 400 23.82 -14.42 -2.61
N GLU A 401 24.00 -14.00 -3.87
CA GLU A 401 23.81 -14.89 -5.04
C GLU A 401 24.98 -15.84 -5.25
N LYS A 402 26.20 -15.41 -4.93
CA LYS A 402 27.41 -16.20 -5.14
C LYS A 402 28.00 -16.82 -3.88
N ASN A 403 27.43 -16.46 -2.72
CA ASN A 403 27.90 -16.88 -1.40
C ASN A 403 29.40 -16.61 -1.22
N LEU A 404 29.84 -15.40 -1.61
CA LEU A 404 31.23 -14.93 -1.51
C LEU A 404 31.31 -13.80 -0.48
N THR A 405 32.45 -13.66 0.17
CA THR A 405 32.74 -12.51 1.04
C THR A 405 33.10 -11.27 0.23
N ASP A 406 32.99 -10.07 0.80
CA ASP A 406 33.39 -8.80 0.15
C ASP A 406 34.87 -8.84 -0.32
N GLY A 407 35.77 -9.42 0.50
CA GLY A 407 37.19 -9.60 0.16
C GLY A 407 37.38 -10.50 -1.05
N GLU A 408 36.72 -11.68 -1.07
CA GLU A 408 36.83 -12.64 -2.18
C GLU A 408 36.23 -12.05 -3.47
N ILE A 409 35.16 -11.27 -3.40
CA ILE A 409 34.63 -10.58 -4.58
C ILE A 409 35.66 -9.61 -5.12
N MET A 410 36.29 -8.78 -4.25
CA MET A 410 37.32 -7.84 -4.68
C MET A 410 38.55 -8.52 -5.28
N GLU A 411 39.02 -9.64 -4.72
CA GLU A 411 40.12 -10.41 -5.27
C GLU A 411 39.79 -10.99 -6.65
N LYS A 412 38.59 -11.60 -6.78
CA LYS A 412 38.14 -12.17 -8.05
C LYS A 412 37.92 -11.10 -9.12
N LEU A 413 37.39 -9.92 -8.74
CA LEU A 413 37.26 -8.79 -9.65
C LEU A 413 38.61 -8.27 -10.15
N LYS A 414 39.65 -8.21 -9.28
CA LYS A 414 41.00 -7.84 -9.66
C LYS A 414 41.66 -8.87 -10.56
N ALA A 415 41.26 -10.14 -10.45
CA ALA A 415 41.77 -11.25 -11.28
C ALA A 415 41.12 -11.31 -12.67
N LEU A 416 40.07 -10.51 -12.93
CA LEU A 416 39.44 -10.47 -14.25
C LEU A 416 40.45 -9.98 -15.32
N PRO A 417 40.40 -10.54 -16.52
CA PRO A 417 41.28 -10.15 -17.63
C PRO A 417 40.82 -8.82 -18.25
N VAL A 418 40.85 -7.75 -17.46
CA VAL A 418 40.49 -6.39 -17.88
C VAL A 418 41.70 -5.46 -17.76
N PRO A 419 41.82 -4.44 -18.61
CA PRO A 419 42.90 -3.46 -18.52
C PRO A 419 43.00 -2.80 -17.14
N SER A 420 44.22 -2.47 -16.72
CA SER A 420 44.41 -1.74 -15.47
C SER A 420 43.68 -0.39 -15.50
N GLY A 421 42.84 -0.13 -14.49
CA GLY A 421 42.01 1.09 -14.42
C GLY A 421 40.65 0.99 -15.12
N ASP A 422 40.28 -0.15 -15.67
CA ASP A 422 38.93 -0.37 -16.23
C ASP A 422 37.88 -0.53 -15.16
N LEU A 423 38.21 -1.23 -14.07
CA LEU A 423 37.28 -1.41 -12.93
C LEU A 423 37.28 -0.21 -12.02
N THR A 424 36.07 0.32 -11.78
CA THR A 424 35.83 1.42 -10.84
C THR A 424 34.79 0.98 -9.81
N VAL A 425 35.14 1.14 -8.53
CA VAL A 425 34.23 0.90 -7.42
C VAL A 425 33.67 2.25 -6.96
N PHE A 426 32.36 2.33 -6.79
CA PHE A 426 31.70 3.54 -6.30
C PHE A 426 30.64 3.20 -5.22
N TYR A 427 30.30 4.19 -4.45
CA TYR A 427 29.36 4.11 -3.34
C TYR A 427 28.17 5.00 -3.62
N ARG A 428 26.96 4.45 -3.43
CA ARG A 428 25.70 5.18 -3.66
C ARG A 428 24.68 4.90 -2.57
#